data_aea83cdb7d0d60e141becc3874324e82
#
_entry.id   aea83cdb7d0d60e141becc3874324e82
#
_cell.length_a   1.000
_cell.length_b   1.000
_cell.length_c   1.000
_cell.angle_alpha   90.00
_cell.angle_beta   90.00
_cell.angle_gamma   90.00
#
_symmetry.space_group_name_H-M   'P 1'
#
loop_
_entity.id
_entity.type
_entity.pdbx_description
1 polymer ?
#
loop_
_entity_poly.entity_id
_entity_poly.type
_entity_poly.pdbx_seq_one_letter_code
_entity_poly.pdbx_strand_id
1 'polypeptide(L)'
;APDMEFVQVESLGNHDRGGFGSTGEQVHTGGTAERNKPKRNSRVERMFGERESWATAAEEDKTQGPYKGFLLVVCEECGAVKAFCAKRETYSFRCQECGHETPLEGLRPMFMHCKCGKSFRYKTNAEAETITHSCLDCKAPVDMELNGKGTAYVTIGVRGGKR
;
A
#
# COMPACT_ATOMS: atom_id res chain seq x y z
N ALA A 1 -5.09 -14.71 48.17
CA ALA A 1 -4.74 -13.77 47.07
C ALA A 1 -3.25 -13.50 47.15
N PRO A 2 -2.45 -13.76 46.10
CA PRO A 2 -1.06 -13.38 46.10
C PRO A 2 -0.96 -11.88 45.76
N ASP A 3 -0.29 -11.16 46.64
CA ASP A 3 0.06 -9.76 46.49
C ASP A 3 0.98 -9.62 45.30
N MET A 4 0.54 -8.87 44.26
CA MET A 4 1.40 -8.45 43.18
C MET A 4 2.15 -7.19 43.62
N GLU A 5 3.43 -7.35 43.92
CA GLU A 5 4.36 -6.22 44.07
C GLU A 5 4.62 -5.58 42.73
N PHE A 6 4.19 -4.35 42.60
CA PHE A 6 4.59 -3.52 41.47
C PHE A 6 6.03 -3.02 41.68
N VAL A 7 6.95 -3.55 40.91
CA VAL A 7 8.30 -3.00 40.85
C VAL A 7 8.23 -1.71 40.04
N GLN A 8 8.42 -0.57 40.68
CA GLN A 8 8.63 0.70 40.03
C GLN A 8 9.96 0.64 39.26
N VAL A 9 9.89 0.66 37.95
CA VAL A 9 11.06 0.84 37.10
C VAL A 9 11.41 2.32 37.12
N GLU A 10 12.47 2.65 37.84
CA GLU A 10 13.03 4.00 37.81
C GLU A 10 13.53 4.33 36.40
N SER A 11 12.99 5.42 35.90
CA SER A 11 13.51 6.36 34.90
C SER A 11 14.70 5.86 34.08
N LEU A 12 14.44 5.43 32.86
CA LEU A 12 15.45 5.35 31.82
C LEU A 12 15.90 6.77 31.46
N GLY A 13 17.15 7.07 31.82
CA GLY A 13 17.79 8.33 31.56
C GLY A 13 17.71 8.74 30.07
N ASN A 14 17.23 9.93 29.90
CA ASN A 14 17.16 10.63 28.64
C ASN A 14 18.60 10.89 28.16
N HIS A 15 19.13 10.08 27.26
CA HIS A 15 20.32 10.43 26.52
C HIS A 15 19.95 11.42 25.41
N ASP A 16 20.03 12.69 25.77
CA ASP A 16 20.12 13.79 24.83
C ASP A 16 21.33 13.55 23.90
N ARG A 17 21.06 13.06 22.71
CA ARG A 17 22.01 13.15 21.62
C ARG A 17 21.91 14.52 21.01
N GLY A 18 22.72 15.40 21.59
CA GLY A 18 22.98 16.72 21.11
C GLY A 18 23.35 16.78 19.63
N GLY A 19 22.76 17.67 18.99
CA GLY A 19 23.11 18.68 18.07
C GLY A 19 24.16 18.35 17.02
N PHE A 20 23.70 18.22 15.79
CA PHE A 20 24.52 18.51 14.63
C PHE A 20 24.72 20.05 14.55
N GLY A 21 25.76 20.53 15.17
CA GLY A 21 26.29 21.85 14.89
C GLY A 21 27.13 21.78 13.62
N SER A 22 26.58 22.17 12.49
CA SER A 22 27.39 22.52 11.33
C SER A 22 27.73 24.00 11.38
N THR A 23 28.84 24.31 11.97
CA THR A 23 29.53 25.60 11.80
C THR A 23 30.30 25.53 10.49
N GLY A 24 29.64 25.93 9.41
CA GLY A 24 30.29 26.25 8.16
C GLY A 24 30.76 27.70 8.19
N GLU A 25 32.04 27.89 8.43
CA GLU A 25 32.71 29.16 8.31
C GLU A 25 32.77 29.58 6.83
N GLN A 26 32.10 30.67 6.49
CA GLN A 26 32.10 31.19 5.13
C GLN A 26 33.26 32.19 4.97
N VAL A 27 34.24 31.79 4.19
CA VAL A 27 35.24 32.67 3.66
C VAL A 27 34.70 33.35 2.40
N HIS A 28 34.51 34.66 2.48
CA HIS A 28 34.17 35.48 1.32
C HIS A 28 35.41 35.72 0.46
N THR A 29 35.36 35.21 -0.79
CA THR A 29 36.16 35.81 -1.87
C THR A 29 35.24 36.05 -3.05
N GLY A 30 35.22 37.30 -3.51
CA GLY A 30 34.38 37.81 -4.55
C GLY A 30 34.64 37.22 -5.91
N GLY A 31 33.59 37.07 -6.72
CA GLY A 31 33.64 36.65 -8.11
C GLY A 31 32.30 36.88 -8.77
N THR A 32 32.26 37.92 -9.55
CA THR A 32 31.36 38.32 -10.64
C THR A 32 30.13 37.46 -10.97
N ALA A 33 29.01 38.17 -10.98
CA ALA A 33 27.71 37.74 -11.41
C ALA A 33 27.68 37.18 -12.82
N GLU A 34 27.34 35.94 -12.94
CA GLU A 34 26.81 35.39 -14.18
C GLU A 34 25.42 34.79 -13.91
N ARG A 35 24.42 35.42 -14.52
CA ARG A 35 23.02 35.07 -14.43
C ARG A 35 22.80 33.68 -15.05
N ASN A 36 22.88 32.63 -14.25
CA ASN A 36 22.39 31.33 -14.67
C ASN A 36 20.87 31.30 -14.51
N LYS A 37 20.19 31.43 -15.65
CA LYS A 37 18.77 31.09 -15.77
C LYS A 37 18.55 29.66 -15.28
N PRO A 38 17.55 29.36 -14.45
CA PRO A 38 17.23 28.00 -14.09
C PRO A 38 16.82 27.26 -15.35
N LYS A 39 17.60 26.26 -15.73
CA LYS A 39 17.19 25.28 -16.74
C LYS A 39 15.93 24.62 -16.21
N ARG A 40 14.80 24.88 -16.86
CA ARG A 40 13.57 24.15 -16.68
C ARG A 40 13.88 22.67 -16.81
N ASN A 41 13.79 21.95 -15.72
CA ASN A 41 13.87 20.50 -15.72
C ASN A 41 12.65 19.95 -16.46
N SER A 42 12.83 19.69 -17.75
CA SER A 42 11.85 19.03 -18.62
C SER A 42 11.56 17.56 -18.23
N ARG A 43 12.06 17.16 -17.05
CA ARG A 43 11.87 15.80 -16.52
C ARG A 43 10.59 15.66 -15.69
N VAL A 44 9.95 16.77 -15.32
CA VAL A 44 8.74 16.73 -14.47
C VAL A 44 7.46 16.62 -15.30
N GLU A 45 7.50 17.03 -16.56
CA GLU A 45 6.32 16.97 -17.44
C GLU A 45 5.99 15.59 -18.01
N ARG A 46 6.90 14.61 -17.87
CA ARG A 46 6.62 13.22 -18.27
C ARG A 46 5.88 12.39 -17.21
N MET A 47 5.68 12.90 -16.01
CA MET A 47 5.01 12.16 -14.94
C MET A 47 3.50 12.41 -14.84
N PHE A 48 2.96 13.35 -15.61
CA PHE A 48 1.52 13.69 -15.57
C PHE A 48 0.76 13.36 -16.87
N GLY A 49 1.42 12.68 -17.83
CA GLY A 49 0.87 12.41 -19.16
C GLY A 49 0.11 11.09 -19.33
N GLU A 50 0.01 10.24 -18.30
CA GLU A 50 -0.62 8.91 -18.47
C GLU A 50 -1.80 8.71 -17.53
N ARG A 51 -2.86 9.52 -17.73
CA ARG A 51 -4.15 9.31 -17.06
C ARG A 51 -5.04 8.26 -17.71
N GLU A 52 -4.63 7.61 -18.78
CA GLU A 52 -5.53 6.77 -19.58
C GLU A 52 -5.19 5.28 -19.65
N SER A 53 -4.15 4.78 -18.99
CA SER A 53 -3.79 3.37 -19.15
C SER A 53 -4.27 2.42 -18.04
N TRP A 54 -5.00 2.91 -17.02
CA TRP A 54 -5.48 2.02 -15.96
C TRP A 54 -6.65 1.12 -16.36
N ALA A 55 -7.37 1.47 -17.43
CA ALA A 55 -8.50 0.69 -17.93
C ALA A 55 -8.08 -0.50 -18.80
N THR A 56 -6.87 -0.50 -19.36
CA THR A 56 -6.36 -1.57 -20.22
C THR A 56 -5.46 -2.57 -19.49
N ALA A 57 -5.01 -2.26 -18.28
CA ALA A 57 -4.17 -3.16 -17.48
C ALA A 57 -4.94 -4.33 -16.81
N ALA A 58 -6.24 -4.47 -17.09
CA ALA A 58 -7.07 -5.54 -16.51
C ALA A 58 -6.95 -6.89 -17.26
N GLU A 59 -6.22 -6.97 -18.37
CA GLU A 59 -6.27 -8.17 -19.22
C GLU A 59 -5.00 -9.03 -19.21
N GLU A 60 -3.89 -8.65 -18.56
CA GLU A 60 -2.63 -9.40 -18.69
C GLU A 60 -1.95 -9.82 -17.39
N ASP A 61 -2.59 -9.77 -16.22
CA ASP A 61 -1.92 -10.21 -14.99
C ASP A 61 -2.31 -11.64 -14.57
N LYS A 62 -2.11 -12.60 -15.48
CA LYS A 62 -2.00 -14.03 -15.15
C LYS A 62 -0.59 -14.38 -14.70
N THR A 63 0.11 -13.47 -14.07
CA THR A 63 1.45 -13.74 -13.56
C THR A 63 1.37 -14.68 -12.35
N GLN A 64 1.56 -15.95 -12.62
CA GLN A 64 2.07 -16.90 -11.65
C GLN A 64 3.47 -16.43 -11.29
N GLY A 65 3.61 -15.78 -10.15
CA GLY A 65 4.93 -15.30 -9.74
C GLY A 65 4.87 -14.69 -8.34
N PRO A 66 6.03 -14.37 -7.79
CA PRO A 66 6.05 -13.76 -6.48
C PRO A 66 5.26 -12.44 -6.47
N TYR A 67 4.42 -12.29 -5.47
CA TYR A 67 3.62 -11.09 -5.31
C TYR A 67 4.24 -10.10 -4.34
N LYS A 68 4.19 -8.83 -4.72
CA LYS A 68 4.64 -7.70 -3.91
C LYS A 68 3.56 -6.62 -3.88
N GLY A 69 3.40 -5.96 -2.73
CA GLY A 69 2.42 -4.90 -2.55
C GLY A 69 1.26 -5.30 -1.65
N PHE A 70 0.12 -4.67 -1.84
CA PHE A 70 -1.06 -4.93 -1.02
C PHE A 70 -1.77 -6.22 -1.44
N LEU A 71 -1.91 -7.12 -0.48
CA LEU A 71 -2.58 -8.40 -0.64
C LEU A 71 -3.75 -8.51 0.32
N LEU A 72 -4.85 -9.06 -0.14
CA LEU A 72 -5.96 -9.51 0.68
C LEU A 72 -6.12 -11.02 0.42
N VAL A 73 -5.75 -11.82 1.42
CA VAL A 73 -5.71 -13.27 1.30
C VAL A 73 -6.77 -13.90 2.18
N VAL A 74 -7.49 -14.83 1.62
CA VAL A 74 -8.43 -15.72 2.32
C VAL A 74 -7.71 -17.05 2.53
N CYS A 75 -7.65 -17.50 3.78
CA CYS A 75 -7.07 -18.80 4.10
C CYS A 75 -7.95 -19.93 3.54
N GLU A 76 -7.36 -20.84 2.81
CA GLU A 76 -8.09 -21.96 2.18
C GLU A 76 -8.65 -22.94 3.23
N GLU A 77 -8.01 -23.07 4.37
CA GLU A 77 -8.42 -24.01 5.42
C GLU A 77 -9.52 -23.46 6.34
N CYS A 78 -9.30 -22.27 6.92
CA CYS A 78 -10.21 -21.71 7.92
C CYS A 78 -11.05 -20.52 7.41
N GLY A 79 -10.85 -20.06 6.19
CA GLY A 79 -11.56 -18.93 5.62
C GLY A 79 -11.18 -17.55 6.23
N ALA A 80 -10.20 -17.49 7.12
CA ALA A 80 -9.77 -16.24 7.72
C ALA A 80 -9.23 -15.28 6.66
N VAL A 81 -9.69 -14.03 6.69
CA VAL A 81 -9.29 -12.99 5.74
C VAL A 81 -8.23 -12.10 6.37
N LYS A 82 -7.11 -11.94 5.68
CA LYS A 82 -6.03 -11.06 6.11
C LYS A 82 -5.59 -10.13 5.01
N ALA A 83 -5.56 -8.83 5.29
CA ALA A 83 -4.97 -7.83 4.41
C ALA A 83 -3.61 -7.40 4.95
N PHE A 84 -2.59 -7.38 4.10
CA PHE A 84 -1.24 -6.95 4.45
C PHE A 84 -0.50 -6.38 3.24
N CYS A 85 0.62 -5.72 3.50
CA CYS A 85 1.51 -5.23 2.44
C CYS A 85 2.78 -6.08 2.42
N ALA A 86 2.95 -6.87 1.37
CA ALA A 86 4.17 -7.63 1.12
C ALA A 86 5.27 -6.68 0.61
N LYS A 87 6.26 -6.40 1.44
CA LYS A 87 7.42 -5.55 1.09
C LYS A 87 8.44 -6.29 0.23
N ARG A 88 8.44 -7.62 0.30
CA ARG A 88 9.29 -8.52 -0.47
C ARG A 88 8.41 -9.41 -1.34
N GLU A 89 9.01 -10.05 -2.30
CA GLU A 89 8.38 -11.09 -3.10
C GLU A 89 7.90 -12.23 -2.21
N THR A 90 6.61 -12.56 -2.31
CA THR A 90 5.94 -13.52 -1.43
C THR A 90 5.22 -14.53 -2.29
N TYR A 91 5.42 -15.80 -2.02
CA TYR A 91 4.85 -16.94 -2.77
C TYR A 91 3.71 -17.62 -2.04
N SER A 92 3.68 -17.50 -0.71
CA SER A 92 2.67 -18.10 0.15
C SER A 92 2.30 -17.19 1.31
N PHE A 93 1.17 -17.46 1.92
CA PHE A 93 0.69 -16.78 3.11
C PHE A 93 0.45 -17.81 4.21
N ARG A 94 1.10 -17.65 5.36
CA ARG A 94 0.84 -18.46 6.54
C ARG A 94 -0.25 -17.82 7.39
N CYS A 95 -1.36 -18.54 7.55
CA CYS A 95 -2.47 -18.10 8.36
C CYS A 95 -2.08 -18.04 9.84
N GLN A 96 -2.44 -16.97 10.52
CA GLN A 96 -2.17 -16.81 11.95
C GLN A 96 -3.17 -17.54 12.84
N GLU A 97 -4.36 -17.85 12.31
CA GLU A 97 -5.43 -18.51 13.05
C GLU A 97 -5.26 -20.03 13.11
N CYS A 98 -4.99 -20.67 11.96
CA CYS A 98 -4.88 -22.13 11.87
C CYS A 98 -3.46 -22.63 11.51
N GLY A 99 -2.52 -21.74 11.20
CA GLY A 99 -1.17 -22.11 10.81
C GLY A 99 -1.03 -22.65 9.40
N HIS A 100 -2.14 -22.82 8.65
CA HIS A 100 -2.14 -23.28 7.28
C HIS A 100 -1.36 -22.34 6.34
N GLU A 101 -0.67 -22.90 5.39
CA GLU A 101 0.07 -22.13 4.37
C GLU A 101 -0.70 -22.16 3.04
N THR A 102 -1.28 -21.01 2.69
CA THR A 102 -2.03 -20.83 1.44
C THR A 102 -1.08 -20.34 0.35
N PRO A 103 -0.97 -21.07 -0.78
CA PRO A 103 -0.16 -20.61 -1.91
C PRO A 103 -0.79 -19.37 -2.55
N LEU A 104 0.06 -18.46 -3.00
CA LEU A 104 -0.37 -17.24 -3.68
C LEU A 104 -0.27 -17.45 -5.19
N GLU A 105 -1.30 -18.08 -5.76
CA GLU A 105 -1.38 -18.35 -7.19
C GLU A 105 -2.66 -17.78 -7.77
N GLY A 106 -2.62 -17.31 -9.02
CA GLY A 106 -3.80 -16.85 -9.73
C GLY A 106 -4.54 -15.67 -9.06
N LEU A 107 -3.83 -14.81 -8.33
CA LEU A 107 -4.46 -13.71 -7.61
C LEU A 107 -5.14 -12.74 -8.57
N ARG A 108 -6.38 -12.38 -8.27
CA ARG A 108 -7.17 -11.41 -9.02
C ARG A 108 -6.87 -10.00 -8.52
N PRO A 109 -6.76 -9.00 -9.41
CA PRO A 109 -6.65 -7.61 -9.01
C PRO A 109 -7.95 -7.12 -8.37
N MET A 110 -7.82 -6.28 -7.35
CA MET A 110 -8.92 -5.67 -6.62
C MET A 110 -8.69 -4.17 -6.53
N PHE A 111 -9.61 -3.40 -7.08
CA PHE A 111 -9.55 -1.94 -7.14
C PHE A 111 -10.53 -1.35 -6.14
N MET A 112 -10.01 -0.82 -5.06
CA MET A 112 -10.80 -0.19 -4.02
C MET A 112 -10.77 1.33 -4.16
N HIS A 113 -11.94 1.94 -4.28
CA HIS A 113 -12.14 3.39 -4.25
C HIS A 113 -12.99 3.75 -3.05
N CYS A 114 -12.42 4.47 -2.11
CA CYS A 114 -13.14 4.90 -0.92
C CYS A 114 -13.80 6.26 -1.12
N LYS A 115 -14.90 6.50 -0.44
CA LYS A 115 -15.61 7.80 -0.41
C LYS A 115 -14.72 8.94 0.10
N CYS A 116 -13.64 8.64 0.85
CA CYS A 116 -12.66 9.64 1.27
C CYS A 116 -11.72 10.12 0.13
N GLY A 117 -11.91 9.63 -1.10
CA GLY A 117 -11.11 9.97 -2.27
C GLY A 117 -9.83 9.15 -2.44
N LYS A 118 -9.54 8.24 -1.52
CA LYS A 118 -8.38 7.34 -1.63
C LYS A 118 -8.71 6.11 -2.45
N SER A 119 -7.74 5.69 -3.25
CA SER A 119 -7.81 4.50 -4.07
C SER A 119 -6.65 3.57 -3.75
N PHE A 120 -6.94 2.29 -3.64
CA PHE A 120 -5.95 1.26 -3.35
C PHE A 120 -6.09 0.11 -4.33
N ARG A 121 -4.96 -0.48 -4.70
CA ARG A 121 -4.92 -1.67 -5.54
C ARG A 121 -4.38 -2.83 -4.71
N TYR A 122 -5.19 -3.87 -4.61
CA TYR A 122 -4.85 -5.12 -3.96
C TYR A 122 -4.79 -6.26 -4.98
N LYS A 123 -4.22 -7.38 -4.57
CA LYS A 123 -4.42 -8.67 -5.22
C LYS A 123 -5.03 -9.63 -4.20
N THR A 124 -5.94 -10.49 -4.64
CA THR A 124 -6.69 -11.40 -3.76
C THR A 124 -6.91 -12.76 -4.42
N ASN A 125 -6.89 -13.83 -3.59
CA ASN A 125 -7.30 -15.17 -3.96
C ASN A 125 -8.79 -15.42 -3.66
N ALA A 126 -9.54 -14.42 -3.20
CA ALA A 126 -10.95 -14.59 -2.88
C ALA A 126 -11.76 -14.98 -4.11
N GLU A 127 -12.76 -15.86 -3.91
CA GLU A 127 -13.67 -16.33 -4.95
C GLU A 127 -15.10 -15.82 -4.76
N ALA A 128 -15.38 -15.17 -3.62
CA ALA A 128 -16.70 -14.62 -3.32
C ALA A 128 -17.11 -13.56 -4.34
N GLU A 129 -18.39 -13.47 -4.67
CA GLU A 129 -18.93 -12.46 -5.59
C GLU A 129 -18.76 -11.05 -5.05
N THR A 130 -18.86 -10.88 -3.72
CA THR A 130 -18.73 -9.60 -3.02
C THR A 130 -17.75 -9.72 -1.86
N ILE A 131 -16.96 -8.67 -1.65
CA ILE A 131 -15.98 -8.57 -0.56
C ILE A 131 -16.11 -7.19 0.07
N THR A 132 -16.18 -7.16 1.40
CA THR A 132 -16.10 -5.91 2.16
C THR A 132 -14.73 -5.77 2.77
N HIS A 133 -14.06 -4.65 2.54
CA HIS A 133 -12.78 -4.35 3.14
C HIS A 133 -12.72 -2.92 3.66
N SER A 134 -12.02 -2.69 4.77
CA SER A 134 -11.89 -1.36 5.36
C SER A 134 -10.83 -0.53 4.66
N CYS A 135 -11.14 0.71 4.37
CA CYS A 135 -10.18 1.67 3.85
C CYS A 135 -8.99 1.84 4.80
N LEU A 136 -7.78 1.83 4.30
CA LEU A 136 -6.57 1.99 5.12
C LEU A 136 -6.48 3.37 5.78
N ASP A 137 -7.04 4.37 5.13
CA ASP A 137 -6.98 5.77 5.58
C ASP A 137 -8.11 6.10 6.59
N CYS A 138 -9.36 6.08 6.15
CA CYS A 138 -10.51 6.49 6.96
C CYS A 138 -11.20 5.34 7.71
N LYS A 139 -10.76 4.09 7.55
CA LYS A 139 -11.33 2.87 8.15
C LYS A 139 -12.78 2.56 7.78
N ALA A 140 -13.39 3.34 6.90
CA ALA A 140 -14.74 3.07 6.43
C ALA A 140 -14.80 1.76 5.63
N PRO A 141 -15.86 0.97 5.77
CA PRO A 141 -16.05 -0.22 4.96
C PRO A 141 -16.30 0.17 3.49
N VAL A 142 -15.71 -0.59 2.60
CA VAL A 142 -15.87 -0.45 1.15
C VAL A 142 -16.27 -1.80 0.60
N ASP A 143 -17.42 -1.85 -0.03
CA ASP A 143 -17.94 -3.05 -0.65
C ASP A 143 -17.47 -3.12 -2.09
N MET A 144 -17.00 -4.28 -2.48
CA MET A 144 -16.48 -4.56 -3.81
C MET A 144 -17.18 -5.78 -4.39
N GLU A 145 -17.44 -5.74 -5.68
CA GLU A 145 -18.04 -6.84 -6.43
C GLU A 145 -17.07 -7.33 -7.51
N LEU A 146 -17.20 -8.60 -7.84
CA LEU A 146 -16.49 -9.18 -8.97
C LEU A 146 -17.09 -8.61 -10.26
N ASN A 147 -16.25 -8.12 -11.16
CA ASN A 147 -16.72 -7.60 -12.43
C ASN A 147 -17.42 -8.69 -13.25
N GLY A 148 -18.27 -8.29 -14.22
CA GLY A 148 -19.04 -9.23 -15.03
C GLY A 148 -18.21 -10.24 -15.85
N LYS A 149 -16.90 -10.02 -15.98
CA LYS A 149 -15.94 -10.95 -16.60
C LYS A 149 -15.30 -11.92 -15.60
N GLY A 150 -15.50 -11.73 -14.29
CA GLY A 150 -14.89 -12.55 -13.24
C GLY A 150 -13.38 -12.36 -13.05
N THR A 151 -12.81 -11.29 -13.60
CA THR A 151 -11.35 -11.09 -13.65
C THR A 151 -10.82 -10.15 -12.56
N ALA A 152 -11.65 -9.25 -12.03
CA ALA A 152 -11.23 -8.25 -11.06
C ALA A 152 -12.37 -7.83 -10.14
N TYR A 153 -12.04 -7.40 -8.92
CA TYR A 153 -12.97 -6.77 -8.00
C TYR A 153 -12.97 -5.25 -8.18
N VAL A 154 -14.14 -4.67 -8.18
CA VAL A 154 -14.36 -3.22 -8.31
C VAL A 154 -15.31 -2.73 -7.22
N THR A 155 -15.15 -1.49 -6.77
CA THR A 155 -16.01 -0.91 -5.73
C THR A 155 -17.44 -0.76 -6.22
N ILE A 156 -18.40 -1.23 -5.44
CA ILE A 156 -19.84 -1.08 -5.71
C ILE A 156 -20.23 0.41 -5.65
N GLY A 157 -20.94 0.89 -6.65
CA GLY A 157 -21.43 2.27 -6.73
C GLY A 157 -20.49 3.26 -7.40
N VAL A 158 -19.24 2.88 -7.67
CA VAL A 158 -18.35 3.64 -8.56
C VAL A 158 -18.45 3.04 -9.97
N ARG A 159 -19.65 3.05 -10.54
CA ARG A 159 -19.80 2.83 -11.97
C ARG A 159 -19.15 4.00 -12.67
N GLY A 160 -18.04 3.72 -13.35
CA GLY A 160 -17.33 4.70 -14.14
C GLY A 160 -18.33 5.45 -15.03
N GLY A 161 -18.62 6.68 -14.64
CA GLY A 161 -19.41 7.56 -15.47
C GLY A 161 -18.66 7.74 -16.78
N LYS A 162 -19.16 7.14 -17.85
CA LYS A 162 -18.82 7.58 -19.20
C LYS A 162 -19.22 9.05 -19.27
N ARG A 163 -18.24 9.92 -19.36
CA ARG A 163 -18.41 11.24 -19.95
C ARG A 163 -17.81 11.23 -21.33
#